data_438e9bb4d561d629405575299b6f245e
#
_entry.id   438e9bb4d561d629405575299b6f245e
#
_cell.length_a   1.000
_cell.length_b   1.000
_cell.length_c   1.000
_cell.angle_alpha   90.00
_cell.angle_beta   90.00
_cell.angle_gamma   90.00
#
_symmetry.space_group_name_H-M   'P 1'
#
loop_
_entity.id
_entity.type
_entity.pdbx_description
1 polymer ?
#
loop_
_entity_poly.entity_id
_entity_poly.type
_entity_poly.pdbx_seq_one_letter_code
_entity_poly.pdbx_strand_id
1 'polypeptide(L)'
;MIVRLVGSEMCIRDSSEDSAGDVKYHLGASSDREFDGNSVHVSLTDNPSHLEAVNPVVLGQTRAKQFFHKDRERNKVIPILIHGDAAFAGQGVVAECFAMSGLPGHNTGGTIHIIVNNQIGFTTSPRFARSSPYPSDVAKMVEAPILHVNGDDPEAVVYATRIATEFRLKFNRDVVVDLICYRRFGHNEGDEPSFTQPLMYEKIRSHPSTTKVYG
;
A
#
# COMPACT_ATOMS: atom_id res chain seq x y z
N MET A 1 0.85 -7.47 12.93
CA MET A 1 0.59 -6.62 11.74
C MET A 1 1.35 -7.20 10.56
N ILE A 2 0.71 -7.37 9.41
CA ILE A 2 1.36 -7.83 8.19
C ILE A 2 1.30 -6.68 7.20
N VAL A 3 2.47 -6.21 6.76
CA VAL A 3 2.59 -5.06 5.87
C VAL A 3 3.16 -5.50 4.54
N ARG A 4 2.61 -4.99 3.45
CA ARG A 4 3.21 -5.07 2.12
C ARG A 4 3.60 -3.67 1.65
N LEU A 5 4.83 -3.52 1.19
CA LEU A 5 5.28 -2.37 0.42
C LEU A 5 5.22 -2.71 -1.07
N VAL A 6 4.38 -2.02 -1.82
CA VAL A 6 4.47 -1.95 -3.28
C VAL A 6 5.30 -0.72 -3.58
N GLY A 7 6.59 -0.91 -3.53
CA GLY A 7 7.52 0.21 -3.75
C GLY A 7 8.11 0.19 -5.14
N SER A 8 8.35 1.36 -5.64
CA SER A 8 9.08 1.68 -6.86
C SER A 8 10.60 1.63 -6.70
N GLU A 9 11.12 0.97 -5.67
CA GLU A 9 12.56 0.87 -5.46
C GLU A 9 13.07 -0.48 -5.92
N MET A 10 13.48 -0.57 -7.17
CA MET A 10 14.40 -1.61 -7.65
C MET A 10 15.82 -1.25 -7.17
N CYS A 11 16.17 -1.64 -5.96
CA CYS A 11 17.57 -1.65 -5.55
C CYS A 11 18.17 -2.98 -6.00
N ILE A 12 18.84 -3.00 -7.12
CA ILE A 12 19.75 -4.08 -7.48
C ILE A 12 20.93 -3.96 -6.50
N ARG A 13 20.98 -4.85 -5.55
CA ARG A 13 22.16 -4.97 -4.70
C ARG A 13 23.20 -5.72 -5.49
N ASP A 14 24.31 -5.04 -5.81
CA ASP A 14 25.49 -5.69 -6.34
C ASP A 14 26.01 -6.66 -5.27
N SER A 15 26.06 -7.95 -5.59
CA SER A 15 26.34 -9.00 -4.62
C SER A 15 27.82 -9.36 -4.66
N SER A 16 28.39 -9.66 -3.49
CA SER A 16 29.61 -10.44 -3.37
C SER A 16 29.43 -11.79 -4.12
N GLU A 17 30.51 -12.35 -4.64
CA GLU A 17 30.57 -13.52 -5.56
C GLU A 17 29.71 -14.75 -5.18
N ASP A 18 29.09 -14.81 -4.00
CA ASP A 18 28.36 -15.96 -3.49
C ASP A 18 26.83 -15.80 -3.36
N SER A 19 26.24 -14.68 -3.73
CA SER A 19 24.77 -14.51 -3.68
C SER A 19 24.22 -13.80 -4.90
N ALA A 20 23.26 -14.41 -5.58
CA ALA A 20 22.49 -13.73 -6.62
C ALA A 20 21.79 -12.51 -6.04
N GLY A 21 22.02 -11.33 -6.65
CA GLY A 21 21.28 -10.11 -6.30
C GLY A 21 19.81 -10.29 -6.58
N ASP A 22 18.95 -9.85 -5.65
CA ASP A 22 17.50 -9.84 -5.83
C ASP A 22 16.93 -8.50 -5.42
N VAL A 23 15.73 -8.19 -5.91
CA VAL A 23 15.04 -6.96 -5.57
C VAL A 23 14.59 -7.07 -4.12
N LYS A 24 14.91 -6.07 -3.30
CA LYS A 24 14.77 -6.15 -1.84
C LYS A 24 13.34 -6.45 -1.36
N TYR A 25 12.30 -6.11 -2.10
CA TYR A 25 10.92 -6.43 -1.75
C TYR A 25 10.55 -7.91 -1.97
N HIS A 26 11.40 -8.68 -2.67
CA HIS A 26 11.26 -10.13 -2.76
C HIS A 26 11.69 -10.86 -1.48
N LEU A 27 12.43 -10.21 -0.59
CA LEU A 27 13.08 -10.88 0.54
C LEU A 27 12.22 -10.99 1.80
N GLY A 28 11.12 -10.26 1.89
CA GLY A 28 10.35 -10.20 3.13
C GLY A 28 11.17 -9.66 4.31
N ALA A 29 10.51 -9.42 5.42
CA ALA A 29 11.17 -9.03 6.68
C ALA A 29 10.23 -9.23 7.87
N SER A 30 10.80 -9.41 9.06
CA SER A 30 10.01 -9.36 10.28
C SER A 30 10.81 -8.76 11.43
N SER A 31 10.15 -8.00 12.30
CA SER A 31 10.76 -7.42 13.49
C SER A 31 9.71 -7.07 14.54
N ASP A 32 10.13 -7.10 15.79
CA ASP A 32 9.34 -6.55 16.88
C ASP A 32 9.63 -5.07 17.04
N ARG A 33 8.58 -4.28 17.29
CA ARG A 33 8.64 -2.85 17.53
C ARG A 33 7.90 -2.50 18.81
N GLU A 34 8.42 -1.55 19.55
CA GLU A 34 7.75 -1.02 20.73
C GLU A 34 7.08 0.31 20.41
N PHE A 35 5.79 0.40 20.79
CA PHE A 35 4.99 1.62 20.68
C PHE A 35 4.27 1.83 22.01
N ASP A 36 4.55 2.93 22.69
CA ASP A 36 3.94 3.28 23.97
C ASP A 36 3.98 2.15 25.01
N GLY A 37 5.11 1.43 25.09
CA GLY A 37 5.28 0.30 25.98
C GLY A 37 4.62 -1.01 25.55
N ASN A 38 4.04 -1.06 24.36
CA ASN A 38 3.46 -2.26 23.78
C ASN A 38 4.35 -2.83 22.68
N SER A 39 4.67 -4.11 22.78
CA SER A 39 5.40 -4.82 21.72
C SER A 39 4.45 -5.22 20.58
N VAL A 40 4.80 -4.82 19.37
CA VAL A 40 4.03 -5.14 18.16
C VAL A 40 4.94 -5.85 17.16
N HIS A 41 4.57 -7.07 16.79
CA HIS A 41 5.26 -7.81 15.73
C HIS A 41 4.83 -7.30 14.35
N VAL A 42 5.78 -6.82 13.56
CA VAL A 42 5.57 -6.36 12.18
C VAL A 42 6.27 -7.32 11.23
N SER A 43 5.54 -7.88 10.27
CA SER A 43 6.13 -8.71 9.23
C SER A 43 5.74 -8.21 7.83
N LEU A 44 6.74 -8.12 6.96
CA LEU A 44 6.60 -7.85 5.54
C LEU A 44 6.59 -9.19 4.81
N THR A 45 5.55 -9.46 4.05
CA THR A 45 5.45 -10.68 3.24
C THR A 45 6.29 -10.54 1.97
N ASP A 46 6.99 -11.61 1.61
CA ASP A 46 7.71 -11.72 0.35
C ASP A 46 6.80 -11.35 -0.82
N ASN A 47 7.31 -10.55 -1.74
CA ASN A 47 6.50 -9.98 -2.81
C ASN A 47 7.07 -10.36 -4.18
N PRO A 48 6.29 -11.00 -5.07
CA PRO A 48 6.73 -11.23 -6.45
C PRO A 48 6.67 -9.94 -7.27
N SER A 49 7.32 -9.93 -8.44
CA SER A 49 7.26 -8.79 -9.38
C SER A 49 5.87 -8.59 -10.01
N HIS A 50 4.98 -9.57 -9.92
CA HIS A 50 3.59 -9.44 -10.36
C HIS A 50 2.82 -8.52 -9.41
N LEU A 51 2.46 -7.35 -9.89
CA LEU A 51 1.73 -6.35 -9.10
C LEU A 51 0.44 -6.94 -8.52
N GLU A 52 0.19 -6.67 -7.24
CA GLU A 52 -0.99 -7.09 -6.47
C GLU A 52 -1.12 -8.61 -6.20
N ALA A 53 -0.28 -9.46 -6.80
CA ALA A 53 -0.37 -10.92 -6.61
C ALA A 53 -0.16 -11.37 -5.16
N VAL A 54 0.51 -10.57 -4.33
CA VAL A 54 0.72 -10.86 -2.90
C VAL A 54 -0.51 -10.56 -2.05
N ASN A 55 -1.50 -9.82 -2.53
CA ASN A 55 -2.68 -9.46 -1.74
C ASN A 55 -3.38 -10.70 -1.15
N PRO A 56 -3.80 -11.70 -1.94
CA PRO A 56 -4.43 -12.90 -1.38
C PRO A 56 -3.48 -13.70 -0.48
N VAL A 57 -2.17 -13.65 -0.70
CA VAL A 57 -1.18 -14.30 0.16
C VAL A 57 -1.18 -13.66 1.55
N VAL A 58 -1.14 -12.33 1.64
CA VAL A 58 -1.21 -11.60 2.91
C VAL A 58 -2.51 -11.89 3.64
N LEU A 59 -3.64 -11.91 2.93
CA LEU A 59 -4.94 -12.22 3.52
C LEU A 59 -4.97 -13.66 4.07
N GLY A 60 -4.46 -14.62 3.30
CA GLY A 60 -4.34 -16.02 3.73
C GLY A 60 -3.43 -16.20 4.94
N GLN A 61 -2.26 -15.56 4.95
CA GLN A 61 -1.33 -15.57 6.09
C GLN A 61 -1.97 -14.92 7.34
N THR A 62 -2.67 -13.80 7.15
CA THR A 62 -3.39 -13.15 8.26
C THR A 62 -4.42 -14.09 8.85
N ARG A 63 -5.23 -14.72 8.00
CA ARG A 63 -6.28 -15.66 8.43
C ARG A 63 -5.69 -16.87 9.17
N ALA A 64 -4.58 -17.41 8.70
CA ALA A 64 -3.86 -18.50 9.34
C ALA A 64 -3.31 -18.08 10.72
N LYS A 65 -2.64 -16.92 10.80
CA LYS A 65 -2.13 -16.38 12.08
C LYS A 65 -3.27 -16.12 13.08
N GLN A 66 -4.40 -15.56 12.65
CA GLN A 66 -5.59 -15.39 13.49
C GLN A 66 -6.09 -16.73 14.04
N PHE A 67 -6.10 -17.77 13.22
CA PHE A 67 -6.49 -19.13 13.66
C PHE A 67 -5.51 -19.69 14.71
N PHE A 68 -4.21 -19.64 14.47
CA PHE A 68 -3.20 -20.15 15.39
C PHE A 68 -3.16 -19.36 16.72
N HIS A 69 -3.35 -18.05 16.67
CA HIS A 69 -3.40 -17.20 17.87
C HIS A 69 -4.77 -17.19 18.55
N LYS A 70 -5.75 -17.98 18.05
CA LYS A 70 -7.13 -17.99 18.57
C LYS A 70 -7.77 -16.61 18.61
N ASP A 71 -7.40 -15.76 17.64
CA ASP A 71 -7.88 -14.39 17.49
C ASP A 71 -9.25 -14.38 16.82
N ARG A 72 -10.28 -14.75 17.59
CA ARG A 72 -11.67 -14.84 17.10
C ARG A 72 -12.25 -13.48 16.76
N GLU A 73 -11.87 -12.46 17.50
CA GLU A 73 -12.29 -11.07 17.31
C GLU A 73 -11.56 -10.38 16.16
N ARG A 74 -10.49 -11.00 15.60
CA ARG A 74 -9.69 -10.50 14.49
C ARG A 74 -9.08 -9.11 14.73
N ASN A 75 -8.73 -8.84 15.98
CA ASN A 75 -8.17 -7.56 16.41
C ASN A 75 -6.69 -7.63 16.82
N LYS A 76 -6.10 -8.83 16.90
CA LYS A 76 -4.69 -9.04 17.24
C LYS A 76 -3.79 -9.10 16.01
N VAL A 77 -4.28 -9.68 14.91
CA VAL A 77 -3.54 -9.79 13.65
C VAL A 77 -4.28 -9.02 12.56
N ILE A 78 -3.65 -7.97 12.05
CA ILE A 78 -4.25 -7.01 11.12
C ILE A 78 -3.48 -7.00 9.81
N PRO A 79 -4.13 -7.22 8.65
CA PRO A 79 -3.50 -7.04 7.35
C PRO A 79 -3.46 -5.56 6.98
N ILE A 80 -2.30 -5.13 6.44
CA ILE A 80 -2.12 -3.83 5.80
C ILE A 80 -1.56 -4.09 4.41
N LEU A 81 -2.22 -3.55 3.40
CA LEU A 81 -1.79 -3.62 2.00
C LEU A 81 -1.47 -2.21 1.51
N ILE A 82 -0.25 -2.03 1.00
CA ILE A 82 0.20 -0.77 0.41
C ILE A 82 0.28 -0.96 -1.11
N HIS A 83 -0.39 -0.09 -1.86
CA HIS A 83 -0.61 -0.21 -3.29
C HIS A 83 -0.08 1.02 -4.04
N GLY A 84 0.34 0.82 -5.30
CA GLY A 84 0.40 1.91 -6.26
C GLY A 84 -1.00 2.16 -6.84
N ASP A 85 -1.31 3.41 -7.21
CA ASP A 85 -2.64 3.78 -7.71
C ASP A 85 -3.01 3.07 -9.01
N ALA A 86 -2.08 2.98 -9.96
CA ALA A 86 -2.32 2.29 -11.22
C ALA A 86 -2.51 0.77 -11.04
N ALA A 87 -1.74 0.16 -10.14
CA ALA A 87 -1.87 -1.26 -9.84
C ALA A 87 -3.20 -1.57 -9.13
N PHE A 88 -3.58 -0.77 -8.13
CA PHE A 88 -4.83 -0.94 -7.40
C PHE A 88 -6.06 -0.87 -8.32
N ALA A 89 -6.09 0.10 -9.22
CA ALA A 89 -7.20 0.26 -10.17
C ALA A 89 -7.17 -0.74 -11.33
N GLY A 90 -5.98 -1.21 -11.73
CA GLY A 90 -5.78 -1.96 -12.97
C GLY A 90 -5.67 -3.48 -12.82
N GLN A 91 -5.40 -4.00 -11.63
CA GLN A 91 -5.20 -5.43 -11.41
C GLN A 91 -6.47 -6.09 -10.85
N GLY A 92 -7.06 -7.03 -11.60
CA GLY A 92 -8.32 -7.69 -11.24
C GLY A 92 -8.29 -8.39 -9.88
N VAL A 93 -7.13 -8.89 -9.44
CA VAL A 93 -6.96 -9.56 -8.14
C VAL A 93 -7.33 -8.65 -6.96
N VAL A 94 -7.24 -7.32 -7.10
CA VAL A 94 -7.69 -6.37 -6.07
C VAL A 94 -9.20 -6.49 -5.87
N ALA A 95 -9.97 -6.44 -6.94
CA ALA A 95 -11.43 -6.58 -6.90
C ALA A 95 -11.84 -7.97 -6.38
N GLU A 96 -11.12 -9.02 -6.77
CA GLU A 96 -11.35 -10.39 -6.27
C GLU A 96 -11.12 -10.50 -4.76
N CYS A 97 -10.06 -9.87 -4.23
CA CYS A 97 -9.82 -9.80 -2.80
C CYS A 97 -10.95 -9.08 -2.05
N PHE A 98 -11.43 -7.95 -2.58
CA PHE A 98 -12.60 -7.26 -2.01
C PHE A 98 -13.86 -8.13 -2.05
N ALA A 99 -14.12 -8.80 -3.17
CA ALA A 99 -15.28 -9.68 -3.30
C ALA A 99 -15.28 -10.83 -2.27
N MET A 100 -14.11 -11.28 -1.83
CA MET A 100 -13.96 -12.34 -0.82
C MET A 100 -13.93 -11.82 0.62
N SER A 101 -13.68 -10.52 0.85
CA SER A 101 -13.35 -9.98 2.18
C SER A 101 -14.46 -10.19 3.24
N GLY A 102 -15.73 -10.20 2.80
CA GLY A 102 -16.88 -10.43 3.67
C GLY A 102 -17.29 -11.91 3.84
N LEU A 103 -16.67 -12.83 3.11
CA LEU A 103 -17.06 -14.24 3.14
C LEU A 103 -16.53 -14.93 4.41
N PRO A 104 -17.33 -15.80 5.07
CA PRO A 104 -16.96 -16.42 6.36
C PRO A 104 -15.60 -17.14 6.33
N GLY A 105 -15.27 -17.83 5.23
CA GLY A 105 -14.01 -18.56 5.06
C GLY A 105 -12.79 -17.67 4.81
N HIS A 106 -12.96 -16.47 4.27
CA HIS A 106 -11.91 -15.56 3.83
C HIS A 106 -11.76 -14.32 4.70
N ASN A 107 -12.79 -13.98 5.47
CA ASN A 107 -12.82 -12.75 6.26
C ASN A 107 -11.68 -12.69 7.30
N THR A 108 -10.90 -11.62 7.24
CA THR A 108 -9.80 -11.31 8.17
C THR A 108 -10.18 -10.25 9.22
N GLY A 109 -11.43 -9.81 9.27
CA GLY A 109 -11.86 -8.66 10.06
C GLY A 109 -11.52 -7.33 9.40
N GLY A 110 -11.43 -7.32 8.07
CA GLY A 110 -11.09 -6.16 7.27
C GLY A 110 -9.58 -5.92 7.11
N THR A 111 -9.24 -5.27 6.03
CA THR A 111 -7.89 -4.87 5.64
C THR A 111 -7.79 -3.35 5.63
N ILE A 112 -6.65 -2.81 6.06
CA ILE A 112 -6.31 -1.41 5.85
C ILE A 112 -5.54 -1.33 4.53
N HIS A 113 -6.16 -0.72 3.53
CA HIS A 113 -5.53 -0.46 2.23
C HIS A 113 -4.98 0.96 2.19
N ILE A 114 -3.71 1.10 1.84
CA ILE A 114 -3.06 2.39 1.66
C ILE A 114 -2.66 2.51 0.20
N ILE A 115 -3.27 3.43 -0.54
CA ILE A 115 -2.92 3.68 -1.93
C ILE A 115 -1.93 4.84 -1.97
N VAL A 116 -0.69 4.56 -2.37
CA VAL A 116 0.29 5.61 -2.68
C VAL A 116 -0.05 6.17 -4.06
N ASN A 117 -0.98 7.11 -4.08
CA ASN A 117 -1.53 7.71 -5.29
C ASN A 117 -0.58 8.79 -5.80
N ASN A 118 0.48 8.37 -6.46
CA ASN A 118 1.47 9.29 -7.04
C ASN A 118 1.05 9.86 -8.39
N GLN A 119 -0.17 9.56 -8.85
CA GLN A 119 -0.82 10.12 -10.02
C GLN A 119 -0.12 9.83 -11.35
N ILE A 120 0.66 8.75 -11.42
CA ILE A 120 1.33 8.30 -12.63
C ILE A 120 1.51 6.78 -12.62
N GLY A 121 1.15 6.09 -13.71
CA GLY A 121 1.41 4.66 -13.89
C GLY A 121 2.56 4.45 -14.87
N PHE A 122 3.78 4.24 -14.39
CA PHE A 122 5.02 4.23 -15.19
C PHE A 122 5.16 5.54 -16.00
N THR A 123 4.71 5.57 -17.26
CA THR A 123 4.70 6.76 -18.14
C THR A 123 3.28 7.24 -18.47
N THR A 124 2.24 6.60 -17.92
CA THR A 124 0.84 6.93 -18.18
C THR A 124 0.34 7.98 -17.20
N SER A 125 -0.08 9.15 -17.71
CA SER A 125 -0.65 10.19 -16.88
C SER A 125 -2.06 9.83 -16.40
N PRO A 126 -2.56 10.41 -15.28
CA PRO A 126 -3.86 10.08 -14.70
C PRO A 126 -5.02 10.20 -15.68
N ARG A 127 -4.95 11.18 -16.57
CA ARG A 127 -5.96 11.45 -17.59
C ARG A 127 -6.26 10.25 -18.50
N PHE A 128 -5.27 9.37 -18.68
CA PHE A 128 -5.36 8.22 -19.58
C PHE A 128 -5.27 6.89 -18.83
N ALA A 129 -5.20 6.92 -17.50
CA ALA A 129 -4.92 5.73 -16.70
C ALA A 129 -6.18 4.93 -16.35
N ARG A 130 -7.32 5.59 -16.17
CA ARG A 130 -8.58 4.95 -15.74
C ARG A 130 -9.79 5.80 -16.08
N SER A 131 -10.95 5.14 -16.14
CA SER A 131 -12.25 5.82 -16.39
C SER A 131 -12.83 6.45 -15.12
N SER A 132 -12.53 5.88 -13.94
CA SER A 132 -13.00 6.40 -12.65
C SER A 132 -12.17 7.60 -12.19
N PRO A 133 -12.75 8.55 -11.44
CA PRO A 133 -12.02 9.69 -10.87
C PRO A 133 -10.85 9.29 -9.97
N TYR A 134 -11.05 8.27 -9.14
CA TYR A 134 -10.06 7.81 -8.16
C TYR A 134 -9.70 6.34 -8.34
N PRO A 135 -8.44 5.94 -8.06
CA PRO A 135 -8.06 4.54 -8.06
C PRO A 135 -8.83 3.75 -7.01
N SER A 136 -9.17 4.39 -5.90
CA SER A 136 -9.91 3.84 -4.76
C SER A 136 -11.37 3.50 -5.07
N ASP A 137 -11.92 3.92 -6.22
CA ASP A 137 -13.31 3.62 -6.62
C ASP A 137 -13.60 2.12 -6.70
N VAL A 138 -12.59 1.28 -6.90
CA VAL A 138 -12.72 -0.19 -6.85
C VAL A 138 -13.28 -0.66 -5.50
N ALA A 139 -12.93 0.00 -4.40
CA ALA A 139 -13.38 -0.37 -3.06
C ALA A 139 -14.87 -0.07 -2.81
N LYS A 140 -15.51 0.75 -3.65
CA LYS A 140 -16.94 1.05 -3.57
C LYS A 140 -17.82 -0.17 -3.78
N MET A 141 -17.32 -1.21 -4.46
CA MET A 141 -18.08 -2.45 -4.69
C MET A 141 -18.46 -3.18 -3.39
N VAL A 142 -17.69 -2.95 -2.31
CA VAL A 142 -17.96 -3.51 -0.97
C VAL A 142 -18.31 -2.44 0.06
N GLU A 143 -18.60 -1.23 -0.39
CA GLU A 143 -18.94 -0.08 0.46
C GLU A 143 -17.87 0.21 1.52
N ALA A 144 -16.60 -0.03 1.20
CA ALA A 144 -15.49 0.31 2.09
C ALA A 144 -15.35 1.84 2.18
N PRO A 145 -15.20 2.42 3.38
CA PRO A 145 -14.88 3.84 3.53
C PRO A 145 -13.56 4.18 2.84
N ILE A 146 -13.53 5.34 2.20
CA ILE A 146 -12.37 5.87 1.50
C ILE A 146 -12.02 7.22 2.10
N LEU A 147 -10.79 7.36 2.59
CA LEU A 147 -10.24 8.59 3.14
C LEU A 147 -9.23 9.15 2.15
N HIS A 148 -9.55 10.25 1.49
CA HIS A 148 -8.58 10.96 0.64
C HIS A 148 -7.77 11.92 1.50
N VAL A 149 -6.44 11.82 1.44
CA VAL A 149 -5.56 12.65 2.24
C VAL A 149 -4.39 13.17 1.41
N ASN A 150 -3.99 14.42 1.66
CA ASN A 150 -2.83 15.03 1.03
C ASN A 150 -1.54 14.48 1.67
N GLY A 151 -0.66 13.89 0.86
CA GLY A 151 0.61 13.33 1.31
C GLY A 151 1.64 14.37 1.75
N ASP A 152 1.45 15.65 1.45
CA ASP A 152 2.30 16.75 1.93
C ASP A 152 1.87 17.29 3.30
N ASP A 153 0.80 16.72 3.88
CA ASP A 153 0.34 17.03 5.24
C ASP A 153 0.49 15.80 6.15
N PRO A 154 1.64 15.65 6.85
CA PRO A 154 1.90 14.49 7.70
C PRO A 154 0.90 14.32 8.85
N GLU A 155 0.40 15.40 9.42
CA GLU A 155 -0.57 15.34 10.51
C GLU A 155 -1.91 14.81 10.02
N ALA A 156 -2.38 15.28 8.86
CA ALA A 156 -3.59 14.77 8.23
C ALA A 156 -3.45 13.29 7.86
N VAL A 157 -2.27 12.87 7.39
CA VAL A 157 -1.99 11.44 7.08
C VAL A 157 -2.08 10.58 8.34
N VAL A 158 -1.45 11.01 9.44
CA VAL A 158 -1.53 10.31 10.73
C VAL A 158 -2.96 10.25 11.23
N TYR A 159 -3.70 11.35 11.13
CA TYR A 159 -5.09 11.42 11.56
C TYR A 159 -6.01 10.49 10.73
N ALA A 160 -5.89 10.52 9.41
CA ALA A 160 -6.64 9.63 8.52
C ALA A 160 -6.32 8.15 8.80
N THR A 161 -5.05 7.83 9.03
CA THR A 161 -4.62 6.46 9.34
C THR A 161 -5.18 5.99 10.70
N ARG A 162 -5.26 6.89 11.68
CA ARG A 162 -5.90 6.59 12.97
C ARG A 162 -7.38 6.27 12.78
N ILE A 163 -8.13 7.11 12.05
CA ILE A 163 -9.55 6.87 11.74
C ILE A 163 -9.72 5.53 11.03
N ALA A 164 -8.89 5.24 10.02
CA ALA A 164 -8.95 3.97 9.29
C ALA A 164 -8.72 2.77 10.22
N THR A 165 -7.76 2.86 11.13
CA THR A 165 -7.45 1.80 12.08
C THR A 165 -8.59 1.59 13.07
N GLU A 166 -9.12 2.66 13.64
CA GLU A 166 -10.25 2.62 14.56
C GLU A 166 -11.52 2.07 13.88
N PHE A 167 -11.80 2.50 12.65
CA PHE A 167 -12.90 1.97 11.86
C PHE A 167 -12.76 0.46 11.64
N ARG A 168 -11.60 0.02 11.16
CA ARG A 168 -11.32 -1.40 10.93
C ARG A 168 -11.50 -2.23 12.20
N LEU A 169 -10.98 -1.78 13.34
CA LEU A 169 -11.08 -2.48 14.62
C LEU A 169 -12.50 -2.51 15.14
N LYS A 170 -13.25 -1.43 14.97
CA LYS A 170 -14.63 -1.32 15.48
C LYS A 170 -15.64 -2.10 14.64
N PHE A 171 -15.49 -2.09 13.33
CA PHE A 171 -16.50 -2.63 12.41
C PHE A 171 -16.07 -3.93 11.72
N ASN A 172 -14.80 -4.35 11.87
CA ASN A 172 -14.26 -5.54 11.21
C ASN A 172 -14.48 -5.52 9.67
N ARG A 173 -14.29 -4.37 9.03
CA ARG A 173 -14.47 -4.14 7.59
C ARG A 173 -13.24 -3.48 6.97
N ASP A 174 -13.11 -3.65 5.66
CA ASP A 174 -12.05 -3.00 4.88
C ASP A 174 -12.20 -1.48 4.93
N VAL A 175 -11.07 -0.79 4.84
CA VAL A 175 -10.98 0.67 4.76
C VAL A 175 -9.82 1.05 3.86
N VAL A 176 -9.98 2.14 3.11
CA VAL A 176 -8.99 2.63 2.16
C VAL A 176 -8.52 4.02 2.56
N VAL A 177 -7.21 4.20 2.59
CA VAL A 177 -6.56 5.52 2.67
C VAL A 177 -5.93 5.81 1.30
N ASP A 178 -6.51 6.74 0.58
CA ASP A 178 -6.01 7.22 -0.72
C ASP A 178 -5.08 8.41 -0.46
N LEU A 179 -3.77 8.10 -0.40
CA LEU A 179 -2.71 9.06 -0.12
C LEU A 179 -2.30 9.77 -1.41
N ILE A 180 -2.85 10.96 -1.66
CA ILE A 180 -2.58 11.75 -2.85
C ILE A 180 -1.20 12.40 -2.71
N CYS A 181 -0.29 12.00 -3.57
CA CYS A 181 1.10 12.43 -3.55
C CYS A 181 1.66 12.54 -4.98
N TYR A 182 2.96 12.59 -5.12
CA TYR A 182 3.65 12.62 -6.40
C TYR A 182 4.94 11.80 -6.33
N ARG A 183 5.37 11.27 -7.46
CA ARG A 183 6.64 10.57 -7.60
C ARG A 183 7.72 11.58 -7.97
N ARG A 184 8.71 11.76 -7.10
CA ARG A 184 9.78 12.75 -7.31
C ARG A 184 10.82 12.32 -8.33
N PHE A 185 11.15 11.04 -8.37
CA PHE A 185 12.13 10.43 -9.25
C PHE A 185 11.47 9.56 -10.32
N GLY A 186 12.28 8.87 -11.15
CA GLY A 186 11.77 7.92 -12.12
C GLY A 186 11.10 6.68 -11.52
N HIS A 187 10.54 5.86 -12.39
CA HIS A 187 9.95 4.57 -12.00
C HIS A 187 11.03 3.60 -11.50
N ASN A 188 12.21 3.68 -12.08
CA ASN A 188 13.42 2.95 -11.69
C ASN A 188 14.65 3.84 -11.98
N GLU A 189 15.84 3.31 -11.73
CA GLU A 189 17.10 4.03 -11.86
C GLU A 189 17.41 4.48 -13.29
N GLY A 190 16.88 3.77 -14.29
CA GLY A 190 17.07 4.08 -15.72
C GLY A 190 15.99 4.99 -16.32
N ASP A 191 14.98 5.36 -15.55
CA ASP A 191 13.84 6.17 -16.03
C ASP A 191 14.05 7.66 -15.74
N GLU A 192 14.07 8.48 -16.81
CA GLU A 192 14.01 9.93 -16.72
C GLU A 192 12.60 10.42 -17.08
N PRO A 193 11.76 10.64 -16.07
CA PRO A 193 10.33 10.89 -16.29
C PRO A 193 10.02 12.22 -16.98
N SER A 194 10.98 13.17 -17.01
CA SER A 194 10.78 14.44 -17.73
C SER A 194 10.74 14.27 -19.25
N PHE A 195 11.20 13.13 -19.79
CA PHE A 195 11.07 12.84 -21.21
C PHE A 195 9.63 12.58 -21.64
N THR A 196 8.84 11.97 -20.78
CA THR A 196 7.44 11.62 -21.06
C THR A 196 6.44 12.59 -20.44
N GLN A 197 6.73 13.17 -19.28
CA GLN A 197 5.88 14.11 -18.54
C GLN A 197 6.63 15.42 -18.17
N PRO A 198 7.08 16.21 -19.15
CA PRO A 198 7.91 17.38 -18.88
C PRO A 198 7.22 18.43 -17.99
N LEU A 199 5.96 18.75 -18.26
CA LEU A 199 5.21 19.76 -17.50
C LEU A 199 4.91 19.32 -16.06
N MET A 200 4.60 18.05 -15.85
CA MET A 200 4.37 17.48 -14.53
C MET A 200 5.65 17.55 -13.69
N TYR A 201 6.77 17.12 -14.26
CA TYR A 201 8.04 17.08 -13.54
C TYR A 201 8.69 18.45 -13.37
N GLU A 202 8.38 19.43 -14.21
CA GLU A 202 8.71 20.83 -13.95
C GLU A 202 8.06 21.33 -12.65
N LYS A 203 6.76 21.06 -12.49
CA LYS A 203 6.02 21.40 -11.26
C LYS A 203 6.56 20.64 -10.05
N ILE A 204 6.81 19.33 -10.17
CA ILE A 204 7.33 18.52 -9.07
C ILE A 204 8.71 19.01 -8.62
N ARG A 205 9.60 19.38 -9.56
CA ARG A 205 10.94 19.91 -9.22
C ARG A 205 10.89 21.25 -8.50
N SER A 206 9.92 22.10 -8.86
CA SER A 206 9.73 23.40 -8.21
C SER A 206 8.96 23.32 -6.88
N HIS A 207 8.28 22.20 -6.62
CA HIS A 207 7.52 22.00 -5.39
C HIS A 207 8.45 21.77 -4.19
N PRO A 208 8.26 22.47 -3.07
CA PRO A 208 9.08 22.25 -1.88
C PRO A 208 8.92 20.82 -1.34
N SER A 209 9.94 20.28 -0.71
CA SER A 209 9.82 18.97 -0.06
C SER A 209 8.86 19.03 1.13
N THR A 210 8.20 17.92 1.46
CA THR A 210 7.31 17.80 2.62
C THR A 210 8.00 18.26 3.91
N THR A 211 9.29 17.96 4.09
CA THR A 211 10.09 18.41 5.23
C THR A 211 10.25 19.92 5.28
N LYS A 212 10.24 20.64 4.15
CA LYS A 212 10.27 22.10 4.11
C LYS A 212 8.89 22.74 4.34
N VAL A 213 7.84 22.03 3.98
CA VAL A 213 6.45 22.49 4.18
C VAL A 213 6.04 22.34 5.63
N TYR A 214 6.47 21.23 6.26
CA TYR A 214 6.09 20.85 7.62
C TYR A 214 6.98 21.49 8.71
N GLY A 215 8.27 21.66 8.46
CA GLY A 215 9.25 22.26 9.40
C GLY A 215 9.46 23.72 9.18
#